data_0c01d8fe03d9966b78462680421ac9e5
#
_entry.id   0c01d8fe03d9966b78462680421ac9e5
#
_cell.length_a   1.000
_cell.length_b   1.000
_cell.length_c   1.000
_cell.angle_alpha   90.00
_cell.angle_beta   90.00
_cell.angle_gamma   90.00
#
_symmetry.space_group_name_H-M   'P 1'
#
loop_
_entity.id
_entity.type
_entity.pdbx_description
1 polymer ?
#
loop_
_entity_poly.entity_id
_entity_poly.type
_entity_poly.pdbx_seq_one_letter_code
_entity_poly.pdbx_strand_id
1 'polypeptide(L)'
;MQYTPQANFCQITAGHTGPALQGAAVTRGGQSPPPLVFSRRICYNGTNSDSTPLWGWEVPLDRAQVQIPAEQLARQRDFETKIRDMHAQRPLRAMVDTFGCQQNVADSQHIMGMLEAMGCTFTDDPAQADVVVLNTCAIRDHAEKRVYGNLGALTHTKKANPQQVICLCGCMAQRPEVAEKVRQSYRHVDLVFGPQALWKFPELLYQVYTQRRRVFSVADEHGSIAEGMPVVREGRTRAWVSIMYGCNNFCSYCIVPYVRGRERSRDPERIIDEVRGLVAEGFKEITLLGQNVNSYGKDLGIGYDFADLLAALDQIEGDYLIRFMSSQPKDASHKLFDVMAASRHVARQLHLPVQSGCDRVLRAMN
;
A
#
# COMPACT_ATOMS: atom_id res chain seq x y z
N MET A 1 -26.39 -6.55 -8.09
CA MET A 1 -26.53 -5.67 -6.94
C MET A 1 -25.35 -4.72 -6.94
N GLN A 2 -25.61 -3.45 -7.10
CA GLN A 2 -24.57 -2.41 -7.22
C GLN A 2 -23.93 -2.19 -5.84
N TYR A 3 -22.65 -2.50 -5.74
CA TYR A 3 -21.85 -2.18 -4.55
C TYR A 3 -21.29 -0.76 -4.72
N THR A 4 -21.81 0.19 -3.97
CA THR A 4 -21.26 1.54 -3.84
C THR A 4 -20.22 1.52 -2.71
N PRO A 5 -18.93 1.80 -2.97
CA PRO A 5 -17.98 1.99 -1.89
C PRO A 5 -18.25 3.35 -1.23
N GLN A 6 -18.81 3.33 -0.04
CA GLN A 6 -18.85 4.52 0.81
C GLN A 6 -17.43 4.83 1.28
N ALA A 7 -16.79 5.76 0.59
CA ALA A 7 -15.62 6.44 1.12
C ALA A 7 -16.05 7.34 2.27
N ASN A 8 -15.85 6.90 3.51
CA ASN A 8 -15.99 7.77 4.66
C ASN A 8 -14.88 8.81 4.66
N PHE A 9 -15.15 9.94 4.03
CA PHE A 9 -14.39 11.16 4.19
C PHE A 9 -14.61 11.71 5.59
N CYS A 10 -13.58 11.70 6.42
CA CYS A 10 -13.56 12.50 7.63
C CYS A 10 -13.36 13.97 7.22
N GLN A 11 -14.45 14.69 6.99
CA GLN A 11 -14.44 16.14 6.88
C GLN A 11 -14.34 16.72 8.29
N ILE A 12 -13.20 17.33 8.60
CA ILE A 12 -13.10 18.20 9.77
C ILE A 12 -13.72 19.54 9.36
N THR A 13 -14.99 19.74 9.69
CA THR A 13 -15.61 21.05 9.63
C THR A 13 -15.16 21.84 10.86
N ALA A 14 -14.61 23.02 10.64
CA ALA A 14 -14.31 23.99 11.68
C ALA A 14 -15.63 24.38 12.40
N GLY A 15 -15.77 23.97 13.64
CA GLY A 15 -16.91 24.31 14.47
C GLY A 15 -16.81 25.74 15.01
N HIS A 16 -17.89 26.45 14.86
CA HIS A 16 -18.14 27.78 15.42
C HIS A 16 -18.06 27.79 16.94
N THR A 17 -17.42 28.81 17.48
CA THR A 17 -17.47 29.19 18.91
C THR A 17 -18.84 29.71 19.29
N GLY A 18 -19.47 29.09 20.28
CA GLY A 18 -20.64 29.59 20.98
C GLY A 18 -20.44 29.48 22.51
N PRO A 19 -21.11 30.27 23.33
CA PRO A 19 -20.61 30.72 24.62
C PRO A 19 -20.85 29.76 25.78
N ALA A 20 -20.02 29.97 26.83
CA ALA A 20 -20.01 29.28 28.11
C ALA A 20 -21.38 29.28 28.84
N LEU A 21 -21.75 28.12 29.37
CA LEU A 21 -22.70 28.00 30.47
C LEU A 21 -21.99 27.45 31.71
N GLN A 22 -22.09 28.24 32.79
CA GLN A 22 -21.63 27.92 34.13
C GLN A 22 -22.60 26.95 34.84
N GLY A 23 -22.06 26.05 35.63
CA GLY A 23 -22.59 25.62 36.92
C GLY A 23 -23.39 24.34 36.95
N ALA A 24 -22.83 23.29 37.55
CA ALA A 24 -23.39 22.62 38.74
C ALA A 24 -22.49 21.44 39.15
N ALA A 25 -21.97 21.48 40.34
CA ALA A 25 -21.28 20.40 41.01
C ALA A 25 -22.26 19.30 41.43
N VAL A 26 -21.95 18.04 41.14
CA VAL A 26 -22.47 16.88 41.88
C VAL A 26 -21.32 15.89 42.06
N THR A 27 -20.92 15.76 43.32
CA THR A 27 -20.04 14.74 43.87
C THR A 27 -20.73 13.38 43.86
N ARG A 28 -20.12 12.36 43.25
CA ARG A 28 -20.21 10.97 43.74
C ARG A 28 -19.01 10.17 43.22
N GLY A 29 -18.31 9.51 44.14
CA GLY A 29 -17.11 8.73 43.91
C GLY A 29 -17.37 7.54 43.00
N GLY A 30 -16.49 7.41 42.05
CA GLY A 30 -16.30 6.24 41.23
C GLY A 30 -14.85 6.24 40.80
N GLN A 31 -14.05 5.29 41.30
CA GLN A 31 -12.67 5.11 40.94
C GLN A 31 -12.57 4.87 39.45
N SER A 32 -11.94 5.79 38.74
CA SER A 32 -11.53 5.61 37.36
C SER A 32 -10.49 4.49 37.28
N PRO A 33 -10.58 3.57 36.31
CA PRO A 33 -9.51 2.60 36.10
C PRO A 33 -8.23 3.35 35.75
N PRO A 34 -7.05 2.83 36.16
CA PRO A 34 -5.79 3.48 35.88
C PRO A 34 -5.55 3.58 34.38
N PRO A 35 -4.94 4.66 33.91
CA PRO A 35 -4.60 4.79 32.49
C PRO A 35 -3.68 3.64 32.11
N LEU A 36 -4.00 2.96 31.02
CA LEU A 36 -3.12 1.97 30.40
C LEU A 36 -1.80 2.66 30.09
N VAL A 37 -0.83 2.42 30.95
CA VAL A 37 0.56 2.85 30.75
C VAL A 37 1.11 2.04 29.60
N PHE A 38 1.14 2.63 28.42
CA PHE A 38 2.02 2.19 27.34
C PHE A 38 3.46 2.44 27.78
N SER A 39 3.99 1.56 28.61
CA SER A 39 5.39 1.56 28.97
C SER A 39 6.18 0.74 27.93
N ARG A 40 6.46 1.34 26.81
CA ARG A 40 7.74 1.20 26.14
C ARG A 40 8.10 2.59 25.61
N ARG A 41 8.82 3.33 26.43
CA ARG A 41 9.60 4.47 26.00
C ARG A 41 10.54 3.98 24.91
N ILE A 42 10.27 4.37 23.67
CA ILE A 42 11.30 4.49 22.67
C ILE A 42 12.07 5.74 23.12
N CYS A 43 13.08 5.55 23.96
CA CYS A 43 13.99 6.63 24.33
C CYS A 43 14.91 6.87 23.15
N TYR A 44 14.61 7.88 22.35
CA TYR A 44 15.62 8.56 21.56
C TYR A 44 16.51 9.33 22.54
N ASN A 45 17.65 8.80 22.89
CA ASN A 45 18.72 9.61 23.49
C ASN A 45 19.31 10.49 22.39
N GLY A 46 18.81 11.70 22.29
CA GLY A 46 19.44 12.75 21.53
C GLY A 46 20.73 13.16 22.20
N THR A 47 21.83 12.98 21.51
CA THR A 47 23.10 13.72 21.41
C THR A 47 24.22 12.75 21.03
N ASN A 48 24.18 12.22 19.84
CA ASN A 48 25.38 11.77 19.12
C ASN A 48 25.02 11.68 17.64
N SER A 49 25.90 12.18 16.80
CA SER A 49 25.84 12.13 15.33
C SER A 49 25.91 10.69 14.76
N ASP A 50 25.85 9.69 15.61
CA ASP A 50 25.84 8.24 15.27
C ASP A 50 24.56 7.58 15.78
N SER A 51 23.39 8.10 15.35
CA SER A 51 22.11 7.41 15.57
C SER A 51 21.91 6.33 14.53
N THR A 52 22.58 5.20 14.70
CA THR A 52 22.18 3.94 14.07
C THR A 52 20.79 3.59 14.58
N PRO A 53 19.76 3.51 13.74
CA PRO A 53 18.48 2.99 14.19
C PRO A 53 18.68 1.57 14.71
N LEU A 54 18.03 1.20 15.82
CA LEU A 54 18.09 -0.13 16.47
C LEU A 54 17.72 -1.31 15.55
N TRP A 55 17.51 -1.05 14.26
CA TRP A 55 17.10 -2.00 13.21
C TRP A 55 18.06 -1.97 12.01
N GLY A 56 19.34 -1.74 12.17
CA GLY A 56 20.37 -2.08 11.17
C GLY A 56 20.16 -1.68 9.70
N TRP A 57 19.41 -0.60 9.39
CA TRP A 57 18.93 -0.25 8.07
C TRP A 57 19.73 0.88 7.41
N GLU A 58 21.04 0.88 7.58
CA GLU A 58 21.94 1.75 6.82
C GLU A 58 22.48 1.01 5.59
N VAL A 59 21.67 0.95 4.54
CA VAL A 59 22.23 0.65 3.23
C VAL A 59 21.78 1.77 2.29
N PRO A 60 22.73 2.51 1.66
CA PRO A 60 22.40 3.39 0.54
C PRO A 60 21.68 2.55 -0.52
N LEU A 61 20.53 3.02 -0.99
CA LEU A 61 19.82 2.34 -2.07
C LEU A 61 20.67 2.46 -3.34
N ASP A 62 21.37 1.39 -3.69
CA ASP A 62 21.92 1.24 -5.03
C ASP A 62 20.74 1.01 -5.99
N ARG A 63 20.51 1.93 -6.92
CA ARG A 63 19.41 1.84 -7.88
C ARG A 63 19.45 0.56 -8.72
N ALA A 64 20.62 0.05 -9.00
CA ALA A 64 20.77 -1.22 -9.71
C ALA A 64 20.20 -2.41 -8.91
N GLN A 65 20.15 -2.30 -7.58
CA GLN A 65 19.57 -3.32 -6.70
C GLN A 65 18.06 -3.11 -6.46
N VAL A 66 17.55 -1.91 -6.74
CA VAL A 66 16.14 -1.56 -6.52
C VAL A 66 15.24 -2.06 -7.65
N GLN A 67 15.72 -2.05 -8.89
CA GLN A 67 14.93 -2.46 -10.04
C GLN A 67 15.02 -3.97 -10.27
N ILE A 68 13.86 -4.63 -10.31
CA ILE A 68 13.81 -6.07 -10.60
C ILE A 68 14.23 -6.31 -12.05
N PRO A 69 15.27 -7.14 -12.29
CA PRO A 69 15.70 -7.47 -13.63
C PRO A 69 14.59 -8.13 -14.46
N ALA A 70 14.55 -7.83 -15.76
CA ALA A 70 13.56 -8.39 -16.68
C ALA A 70 13.55 -9.94 -16.70
N GLU A 71 14.69 -10.56 -16.48
CA GLU A 71 14.83 -12.01 -16.36
C GLU A 71 14.06 -12.57 -15.17
N GLN A 72 14.12 -11.90 -14.01
CA GLN A 72 13.37 -12.32 -12.82
C GLN A 72 11.86 -12.15 -13.04
N LEU A 73 11.44 -11.09 -13.72
CA LEU A 73 10.02 -10.92 -14.08
C LEU A 73 9.58 -11.96 -15.12
N ALA A 74 10.45 -12.33 -16.07
CA ALA A 74 10.18 -13.43 -17.00
C ALA A 74 9.97 -14.75 -16.25
N ARG A 75 10.81 -15.03 -15.25
CA ARG A 75 10.64 -16.19 -14.37
C ARG A 75 9.29 -16.20 -13.64
N GLN A 76 8.78 -15.04 -13.23
CA GLN A 76 7.45 -14.99 -12.63
C GLN A 76 6.35 -15.39 -13.63
N ARG A 77 6.45 -14.96 -14.90
CA ARG A 77 5.54 -15.40 -15.97
C ARG A 77 5.60 -16.90 -16.23
N ASP A 78 6.76 -17.52 -16.05
CA ASP A 78 6.90 -18.99 -16.11
C ASP A 78 6.12 -19.68 -14.98
N PHE A 79 6.13 -19.08 -13.77
CA PHE A 79 5.32 -19.61 -12.66
C PHE A 79 3.81 -19.41 -12.88
N GLU A 80 3.41 -18.28 -13.46
CA GLU A 80 2.01 -18.04 -13.86
C GLU A 80 1.55 -19.12 -14.84
N THR A 81 2.37 -19.43 -15.86
CA THR A 81 2.10 -20.49 -16.84
C THR A 81 2.02 -21.88 -16.19
N LYS A 82 2.97 -22.21 -15.30
CA LYS A 82 2.96 -23.49 -14.58
C LYS A 82 1.70 -23.69 -13.74
N ILE A 83 1.25 -22.63 -13.02
CA ILE A 83 0.01 -22.72 -12.21
C ILE A 83 -1.19 -22.88 -13.13
N ARG A 84 -1.27 -22.14 -14.24
CA ARG A 84 -2.34 -22.27 -15.22
C ARG A 84 -2.40 -23.69 -15.79
N ASP A 85 -1.27 -24.28 -16.15
CA ASP A 85 -1.20 -25.62 -16.72
C ASP A 85 -1.57 -26.69 -15.68
N MET A 86 -1.18 -26.54 -14.42
CA MET A 86 -1.58 -27.41 -13.32
C MET A 86 -3.11 -27.47 -13.12
N HIS A 87 -3.81 -26.40 -13.48
CA HIS A 87 -5.26 -26.25 -13.27
C HIS A 87 -6.03 -26.09 -14.58
N ALA A 88 -5.45 -26.49 -15.72
CA ALA A 88 -6.04 -26.29 -17.05
C ALA A 88 -7.42 -26.95 -17.20
N GLN A 89 -7.65 -28.10 -16.55
CA GLN A 89 -8.94 -28.82 -16.62
C GLN A 89 -10.01 -28.23 -15.70
N ARG A 90 -9.60 -27.55 -14.62
CA ARG A 90 -10.48 -26.88 -13.67
C ARG A 90 -9.85 -25.54 -13.28
N PRO A 91 -10.18 -24.45 -14.00
CA PRO A 91 -9.69 -23.11 -13.66
C PRO A 91 -10.01 -22.76 -12.20
N LEU A 92 -9.03 -22.18 -11.52
CA LEU A 92 -9.18 -21.74 -10.13
C LEU A 92 -10.12 -20.55 -10.05
N ARG A 93 -10.85 -20.45 -8.95
CA ARG A 93 -11.58 -19.25 -8.57
C ARG A 93 -10.80 -18.50 -7.51
N ALA A 94 -10.59 -17.22 -7.72
CA ALA A 94 -9.87 -16.37 -6.79
C ALA A 94 -10.80 -15.30 -6.18
N MET A 95 -10.58 -15.00 -4.91
CA MET A 95 -11.16 -13.86 -4.21
C MET A 95 -10.02 -12.96 -3.74
N VAL A 96 -10.10 -11.66 -4.03
CA VAL A 96 -9.14 -10.66 -3.54
C VAL A 96 -9.91 -9.61 -2.77
N ASP A 97 -9.66 -9.51 -1.46
CA ASP A 97 -10.30 -8.52 -0.59
C ASP A 97 -9.26 -7.54 -0.04
N THR A 98 -9.57 -6.24 -0.08
CA THR A 98 -8.62 -5.16 0.21
C THR A 98 -9.06 -4.35 1.42
N PHE A 99 -8.26 -4.39 2.48
CA PHE A 99 -8.46 -3.63 3.72
C PHE A 99 -7.38 -2.56 3.84
N GLY A 100 -7.50 -1.45 3.09
CA GLY A 100 -6.40 -0.51 3.09
C GLY A 100 -6.67 0.84 2.43
N CYS A 101 -5.56 1.47 2.04
CA CYS A 101 -5.54 2.72 1.29
C CYS A 101 -5.51 2.45 -0.22
N GLN A 102 -5.50 3.52 -1.02
CA GLN A 102 -5.44 3.43 -2.48
C GLN A 102 -4.21 2.66 -2.98
N GLN A 103 -3.08 2.75 -2.27
CA GLN A 103 -1.91 1.95 -2.61
C GLN A 103 -2.17 0.44 -2.46
N ASN A 104 -2.92 0.03 -1.41
CA ASN A 104 -3.33 -1.39 -1.31
C ASN A 104 -4.30 -1.78 -2.43
N VAL A 105 -5.16 -0.86 -2.89
CA VAL A 105 -6.02 -1.12 -4.05
C VAL A 105 -5.18 -1.34 -5.31
N ALA A 106 -4.20 -0.47 -5.58
CA ALA A 106 -3.27 -0.65 -6.70
C ALA A 106 -2.49 -1.98 -6.59
N ASP A 107 -1.99 -2.32 -5.39
CA ASP A 107 -1.33 -3.59 -5.14
C ASP A 107 -2.27 -4.79 -5.43
N SER A 108 -3.55 -4.70 -5.05
CA SER A 108 -4.55 -5.73 -5.33
C SER A 108 -4.85 -5.87 -6.82
N GLN A 109 -4.86 -4.77 -7.58
CA GLN A 109 -5.01 -4.81 -9.04
C GLN A 109 -3.87 -5.57 -9.72
N HIS A 110 -2.63 -5.46 -9.21
CA HIS A 110 -1.51 -6.30 -9.66
C HIS A 110 -1.70 -7.77 -9.25
N ILE A 111 -2.14 -8.05 -8.03
CA ILE A 111 -2.44 -9.43 -7.60
C ILE A 111 -3.52 -10.05 -8.50
N MET A 112 -4.58 -9.30 -8.80
CA MET A 112 -5.64 -9.76 -9.71
C MET A 112 -5.10 -10.01 -11.12
N GLY A 113 -4.23 -9.12 -11.64
CA GLY A 113 -3.59 -9.32 -12.94
C GLY A 113 -2.75 -10.59 -13.00
N MET A 114 -1.96 -10.87 -11.97
CA MET A 114 -1.19 -12.11 -11.89
C MET A 114 -2.10 -13.34 -11.77
N LEU A 115 -3.19 -13.27 -10.98
CA LEU A 115 -4.18 -14.38 -10.88
C LEU A 115 -4.88 -14.62 -12.22
N GLU A 116 -5.25 -13.57 -12.95
CA GLU A 116 -5.81 -13.69 -14.30
C GLU A 116 -4.82 -14.34 -15.27
N ALA A 117 -3.53 -13.94 -15.23
CA ALA A 117 -2.47 -14.56 -16.01
C ALA A 117 -2.28 -16.06 -15.69
N MET A 118 -2.57 -16.47 -14.44
CA MET A 118 -2.60 -17.86 -14.02
C MET A 118 -3.88 -18.61 -14.46
N GLY A 119 -4.81 -17.93 -15.16
CA GLY A 119 -6.08 -18.52 -15.62
C GLY A 119 -7.17 -18.56 -14.55
N CYS A 120 -7.04 -17.80 -13.48
CA CYS A 120 -8.09 -17.71 -12.46
C CYS A 120 -9.30 -16.89 -12.94
N THR A 121 -10.48 -17.28 -12.51
CA THR A 121 -11.70 -16.46 -12.53
C THR A 121 -11.94 -15.87 -11.15
N PHE A 122 -12.77 -14.81 -11.04
CA PHE A 122 -12.98 -14.13 -9.77
C PHE A 122 -14.37 -14.41 -9.17
N THR A 123 -14.45 -14.37 -7.85
CA THR A 123 -15.67 -14.53 -7.07
C THR A 123 -15.61 -13.65 -5.81
N ASP A 124 -16.76 -13.20 -5.33
CA ASP A 124 -16.89 -12.47 -4.05
C ASP A 124 -17.24 -13.39 -2.88
N ASP A 125 -17.49 -14.69 -3.15
CA ASP A 125 -17.86 -15.67 -2.16
C ASP A 125 -16.64 -16.52 -1.74
N PRO A 126 -16.14 -16.37 -0.51
CA PRO A 126 -14.98 -17.13 -0.03
C PRO A 126 -15.21 -18.64 0.00
N ALA A 127 -16.48 -19.10 0.05
CA ALA A 127 -16.80 -20.52 0.01
C ALA A 127 -16.60 -21.13 -1.38
N GLN A 128 -16.66 -20.32 -2.43
CA GLN A 128 -16.45 -20.73 -3.81
C GLN A 128 -15.01 -20.50 -4.29
N ALA A 129 -14.21 -19.77 -3.52
CA ALA A 129 -12.85 -19.44 -3.90
C ALA A 129 -11.89 -20.61 -3.62
N ASP A 130 -11.05 -20.93 -4.58
CA ASP A 130 -9.89 -21.83 -4.42
C ASP A 130 -8.67 -21.09 -3.88
N VAL A 131 -8.55 -19.79 -4.19
CA VAL A 131 -7.52 -18.89 -3.66
C VAL A 131 -8.18 -17.65 -3.06
N VAL A 132 -7.93 -17.38 -1.79
CA VAL A 132 -8.40 -16.19 -1.09
C VAL A 132 -7.20 -15.32 -0.72
N VAL A 133 -7.17 -14.07 -1.18
CA VAL A 133 -6.11 -13.10 -0.88
C VAL A 133 -6.69 -11.94 -0.09
N LEU A 134 -6.20 -11.74 1.13
CA LEU A 134 -6.51 -10.60 1.98
C LEU A 134 -5.34 -9.61 1.94
N ASN A 135 -5.51 -8.50 1.23
CA ASN A 135 -4.52 -7.43 1.16
C ASN A 135 -4.81 -6.36 2.24
N THR A 136 -3.82 -6.09 3.09
CA THR A 136 -4.08 -5.50 4.39
C THR A 136 -3.18 -4.30 4.70
N CYS A 137 -3.75 -3.32 5.45
CA CYS A 137 -3.08 -2.10 5.86
C CYS A 137 -2.52 -2.20 7.28
N ALA A 138 -1.39 -1.56 7.56
CA ALA A 138 -0.78 -1.50 8.89
C ALA A 138 -1.17 -0.25 9.71
N ILE A 139 -1.90 0.71 9.11
CA ILE A 139 -2.09 2.04 9.72
C ILE A 139 -3.38 2.13 10.55
N ARG A 140 -4.36 1.25 10.30
CA ARG A 140 -5.70 1.35 10.86
C ARG A 140 -6.01 0.18 11.78
N ASP A 141 -6.11 0.39 13.09
CA ASP A 141 -6.47 -0.64 14.06
C ASP A 141 -7.76 -1.39 13.73
N HIS A 142 -8.77 -0.66 13.24
CA HIS A 142 -10.03 -1.29 12.80
C HIS A 142 -9.84 -2.23 11.62
N ALA A 143 -8.93 -1.91 10.68
CA ALA A 143 -8.63 -2.79 9.57
C ALA A 143 -7.94 -4.07 10.06
N GLU A 144 -7.00 -3.96 10.99
CA GLU A 144 -6.30 -5.11 11.58
C GLU A 144 -7.27 -6.05 12.30
N LYS A 145 -8.16 -5.52 13.14
CA LYS A 145 -9.18 -6.32 13.85
C LYS A 145 -10.13 -7.03 12.87
N ARG A 146 -10.55 -6.33 11.80
CA ARG A 146 -11.41 -6.89 10.77
C ARG A 146 -10.73 -8.02 10.01
N VAL A 147 -9.45 -7.86 9.68
CA VAL A 147 -8.65 -8.89 9.02
C VAL A 147 -8.53 -10.15 9.88
N TYR A 148 -8.24 -10.02 11.17
CA TYR A 148 -8.22 -11.19 12.06
C TYR A 148 -9.58 -11.87 12.17
N GLY A 149 -10.68 -11.11 12.19
CA GLY A 149 -12.03 -11.68 12.15
C GLY A 149 -12.28 -12.46 10.87
N ASN A 150 -11.91 -11.91 9.70
CA ASN A 150 -12.05 -12.59 8.42
C ASN A 150 -11.16 -13.84 8.33
N LEU A 151 -9.91 -13.76 8.80
CA LEU A 151 -9.04 -14.95 8.90
C LEU A 151 -9.69 -16.04 9.76
N GLY A 152 -10.31 -15.66 10.89
CA GLY A 152 -11.06 -16.61 11.73
C GLY A 152 -12.22 -17.29 10.98
N ALA A 153 -13.00 -16.50 10.23
CA ALA A 153 -14.13 -16.99 9.45
C ALA A 153 -13.70 -17.97 8.33
N LEU A 154 -12.57 -17.70 7.67
CA LEU A 154 -12.00 -18.56 6.62
C LEU A 154 -11.60 -19.96 7.12
N THR A 155 -11.54 -20.20 8.42
CA THR A 155 -11.37 -21.54 8.99
C THR A 155 -12.50 -22.49 8.55
N HIS A 156 -13.72 -21.97 8.40
CA HIS A 156 -14.88 -22.77 8.00
C HIS A 156 -14.79 -23.17 6.51
N THR A 157 -14.43 -22.22 5.64
CA THR A 157 -14.28 -22.50 4.20
C THR A 157 -13.10 -23.43 3.93
N LYS A 158 -11.98 -23.24 4.66
CA LYS A 158 -10.81 -24.14 4.57
C LYS A 158 -11.12 -25.56 5.05
N LYS A 159 -11.98 -25.74 6.06
CA LYS A 159 -12.44 -27.08 6.49
C LYS A 159 -13.33 -27.75 5.44
N ALA A 160 -14.19 -26.97 4.78
CA ALA A 160 -15.04 -27.45 3.70
C ALA A 160 -14.24 -27.75 2.42
N ASN A 161 -13.25 -26.93 2.09
CA ASN A 161 -12.33 -27.12 0.96
C ASN A 161 -10.88 -27.13 1.47
N PRO A 162 -10.30 -28.27 1.87
CA PRO A 162 -8.91 -28.34 2.35
C PRO A 162 -7.86 -27.91 1.33
N GLN A 163 -8.19 -27.90 0.04
CA GLN A 163 -7.30 -27.43 -1.05
C GLN A 163 -7.33 -25.91 -1.24
N GLN A 164 -8.28 -25.20 -0.62
CA GLN A 164 -8.33 -23.74 -0.67
C GLN A 164 -7.02 -23.15 -0.16
N VAL A 165 -6.42 -22.21 -0.89
CA VAL A 165 -5.22 -21.48 -0.48
C VAL A 165 -5.62 -20.13 0.09
N ILE A 166 -5.22 -19.84 1.33
CA ILE A 166 -5.50 -18.58 2.03
C ILE A 166 -4.21 -17.78 2.14
N CYS A 167 -4.22 -16.59 1.55
CA CYS A 167 -3.10 -15.68 1.49
C CYS A 167 -3.37 -14.42 2.32
N LEU A 168 -2.41 -13.99 3.13
CA LEU A 168 -2.39 -12.69 3.80
C LEU A 168 -1.24 -11.86 3.24
N CYS A 169 -1.52 -10.65 2.74
CA CYS A 169 -0.48 -9.78 2.21
C CYS A 169 -0.67 -8.31 2.57
N GLY A 170 0.21 -7.45 2.06
CA GLY A 170 0.17 -6.01 2.27
C GLY A 170 0.96 -5.55 3.49
N CYS A 171 0.79 -4.27 3.85
CA CYS A 171 1.61 -3.61 4.88
C CYS A 171 1.51 -4.27 6.26
N MET A 172 0.34 -4.79 6.63
CA MET A 172 0.15 -5.49 7.90
C MET A 172 0.96 -6.79 7.94
N ALA A 173 0.98 -7.53 6.84
CA ALA A 173 1.71 -8.80 6.73
C ALA A 173 3.24 -8.63 6.80
N GLN A 174 3.76 -7.44 6.46
CA GLN A 174 5.20 -7.13 6.55
C GLN A 174 5.70 -7.03 7.99
N ARG A 175 4.81 -6.84 8.96
CA ARG A 175 5.19 -6.73 10.38
C ARG A 175 5.55 -8.11 10.93
N PRO A 176 6.78 -8.30 11.51
CA PRO A 176 7.23 -9.60 12.00
C PRO A 176 6.31 -10.19 13.08
N GLU A 177 5.78 -9.34 13.98
CA GLU A 177 4.89 -9.76 15.05
C GLU A 177 3.52 -10.24 14.51
N VAL A 178 3.06 -9.67 13.39
CA VAL A 178 1.83 -10.13 12.72
C VAL A 178 2.08 -11.47 12.04
N ALA A 179 3.17 -11.60 11.30
CA ALA A 179 3.55 -12.84 10.64
C ALA A 179 3.70 -13.99 11.65
N GLU A 180 4.32 -13.72 12.80
CA GLU A 180 4.48 -14.72 13.87
C GLU A 180 3.14 -15.07 14.51
N LYS A 181 2.28 -14.08 14.79
CA LYS A 181 0.92 -14.34 15.29
C LYS A 181 0.11 -15.20 14.33
N VAL A 182 0.21 -14.94 13.00
CA VAL A 182 -0.45 -15.75 11.98
C VAL A 182 0.15 -17.16 11.94
N ARG A 183 1.47 -17.28 12.09
CA ARG A 183 2.14 -18.58 12.14
C ARG A 183 1.63 -19.46 13.27
N GLN A 184 1.44 -18.88 14.44
CA GLN A 184 1.03 -19.61 15.64
C GLN A 184 -0.48 -19.84 15.71
N SER A 185 -1.29 -18.81 15.44
CA SER A 185 -2.72 -18.82 15.77
C SER A 185 -3.63 -19.08 14.56
N TYR A 186 -3.16 -18.87 13.32
CA TYR A 186 -3.97 -19.02 12.10
C TYR A 186 -3.36 -20.08 11.18
N ARG A 187 -3.35 -21.34 11.63
CA ARG A 187 -2.67 -22.45 10.95
C ARG A 187 -3.24 -22.79 9.57
N HIS A 188 -4.44 -22.32 9.26
CA HIS A 188 -5.12 -22.47 7.97
C HIS A 188 -4.68 -21.43 6.93
N VAL A 189 -3.88 -20.42 7.28
CA VAL A 189 -3.28 -19.48 6.34
C VAL A 189 -2.05 -20.12 5.72
N ASP A 190 -2.01 -20.22 4.40
CA ASP A 190 -0.99 -20.95 3.65
C ASP A 190 0.16 -20.04 3.19
N LEU A 191 -0.14 -18.77 2.86
CA LEU A 191 0.85 -17.82 2.34
C LEU A 191 0.75 -16.48 3.07
N VAL A 192 1.90 -15.96 3.52
CA VAL A 192 2.01 -14.61 4.10
C VAL A 192 3.17 -13.90 3.41
N PHE A 193 2.91 -12.71 2.83
CA PHE A 193 3.96 -11.92 2.18
C PHE A 193 3.72 -10.42 2.30
N GLY A 194 4.82 -9.67 2.38
CA GLY A 194 4.80 -8.22 2.45
C GLY A 194 4.67 -7.55 1.07
N PRO A 195 4.48 -6.21 1.02
CA PRO A 195 4.37 -5.47 -0.24
C PRO A 195 5.63 -5.57 -1.10
N GLN A 196 6.79 -5.79 -0.49
CA GLN A 196 8.08 -5.89 -1.17
C GLN A 196 8.25 -7.20 -1.93
N ALA A 197 7.53 -8.25 -1.51
CA ALA A 197 7.51 -9.55 -2.17
C ALA A 197 6.31 -9.72 -3.12
N LEU A 198 5.51 -8.66 -3.38
CA LEU A 198 4.31 -8.74 -4.20
C LEU A 198 4.61 -9.27 -5.60
N TRP A 199 5.69 -8.85 -6.23
CA TRP A 199 6.08 -9.28 -7.57
C TRP A 199 6.46 -10.77 -7.64
N LYS A 200 6.80 -11.39 -6.50
CA LYS A 200 7.08 -12.83 -6.37
C LYS A 200 5.82 -13.68 -6.14
N PHE A 201 4.66 -13.08 -6.10
CA PHE A 201 3.42 -13.80 -5.77
C PHE A 201 3.21 -15.08 -6.60
N PRO A 202 3.47 -15.11 -7.92
CA PRO A 202 3.37 -16.34 -8.71
C PRO A 202 4.29 -17.45 -8.21
N GLU A 203 5.55 -17.15 -7.92
CA GLU A 203 6.51 -18.12 -7.37
C GLU A 203 6.09 -18.62 -5.99
N LEU A 204 5.66 -17.70 -5.11
CA LEU A 204 5.24 -18.04 -3.75
C LEU A 204 4.00 -18.93 -3.75
N LEU A 205 3.02 -18.64 -4.61
CA LEU A 205 1.82 -19.45 -4.76
C LEU A 205 2.16 -20.82 -5.35
N TYR A 206 3.05 -20.91 -6.34
CA TYR A 206 3.54 -22.16 -6.89
C TYR A 206 4.22 -23.03 -5.83
N GLN A 207 5.01 -22.42 -4.92
CA GLN A 207 5.62 -23.13 -3.80
C GLN A 207 4.58 -23.72 -2.84
N VAL A 208 3.48 -22.98 -2.56
CA VAL A 208 2.38 -23.51 -1.72
C VAL A 208 1.79 -24.77 -2.36
N TYR A 209 1.50 -24.74 -3.67
CA TYR A 209 0.90 -25.89 -4.37
C TYR A 209 1.83 -27.11 -4.45
N THR A 210 3.12 -26.88 -4.74
CA THR A 210 4.07 -27.98 -5.00
C THR A 210 4.68 -28.54 -3.73
N GLN A 211 4.97 -27.71 -2.74
CA GLN A 211 5.63 -28.13 -1.51
C GLN A 211 4.64 -28.51 -0.40
N ARG A 212 3.35 -28.19 -0.58
CA ARG A 212 2.27 -28.43 0.40
C ARG A 212 2.62 -27.95 1.80
N ARG A 213 3.34 -26.85 1.88
CA ARG A 213 3.74 -26.21 3.15
C ARG A 213 3.37 -24.74 3.15
N ARG A 214 3.21 -24.19 4.34
CA ARG A 214 2.99 -22.76 4.53
C ARG A 214 4.23 -21.97 4.13
N VAL A 215 4.04 -20.87 3.39
CA VAL A 215 5.13 -19.99 2.91
C VAL A 215 5.00 -18.62 3.57
N PHE A 216 6.10 -18.09 4.09
CA PHE A 216 6.17 -16.77 4.72
C PHE A 216 7.32 -16.00 4.09
N SER A 217 7.00 -14.95 3.34
CA SER A 217 7.95 -14.07 2.65
C SER A 217 7.81 -12.64 3.20
N VAL A 218 8.29 -12.47 4.41
CA VAL A 218 8.27 -11.20 5.18
C VAL A 218 9.66 -10.77 5.61
N ALA A 219 10.70 -11.36 5.02
CA ALA A 219 12.08 -11.02 5.32
C ALA A 219 12.43 -9.61 4.82
N ASP A 220 13.51 -9.06 5.39
CA ASP A 220 14.05 -7.72 5.16
C ASP A 220 14.59 -7.53 3.73
N GLU A 221 13.71 -7.55 2.77
CA GLU A 221 14.05 -7.12 1.43
C GLU A 221 13.97 -5.58 1.40
N HIS A 222 15.05 -4.94 0.95
CA HIS A 222 15.16 -3.47 0.90
C HIS A 222 14.13 -2.78 0.00
N GLY A 223 13.17 -3.54 -0.50
CA GLY A 223 12.14 -3.12 -1.41
C GLY A 223 12.67 -2.95 -2.84
N SER A 224 11.86 -3.30 -3.78
CA SER A 224 12.19 -3.29 -5.20
C SER A 224 11.08 -2.65 -6.02
N ILE A 225 11.40 -2.30 -7.26
CA ILE A 225 10.46 -1.82 -8.26
C ILE A 225 10.37 -2.89 -9.33
N ALA A 226 9.16 -3.42 -9.53
CA ALA A 226 8.86 -4.37 -10.59
C ALA A 226 8.05 -3.64 -11.67
N GLU A 227 8.65 -3.37 -12.81
CA GLU A 227 7.98 -2.73 -13.93
C GLU A 227 7.28 -3.77 -14.83
N GLY A 228 6.11 -3.40 -15.37
CA GLY A 228 5.39 -4.26 -16.33
C GLY A 228 4.72 -5.48 -15.71
N MET A 229 4.39 -5.43 -14.43
CA MET A 229 3.52 -6.45 -13.83
C MET A 229 2.11 -6.39 -14.44
N PRO A 230 1.43 -7.54 -14.61
CA PRO A 230 0.03 -7.55 -15.02
C PRO A 230 -0.86 -6.73 -14.07
N VAL A 231 -1.88 -6.09 -14.61
CA VAL A 231 -2.83 -5.26 -13.85
C VAL A 231 -4.25 -5.52 -14.34
N VAL A 232 -5.15 -5.82 -13.43
CA VAL A 232 -6.60 -5.80 -13.68
C VAL A 232 -7.18 -4.56 -13.02
N ARG A 233 -7.77 -3.67 -13.81
CA ARG A 233 -8.39 -2.44 -13.32
C ARG A 233 -9.91 -2.58 -13.26
N GLU A 234 -10.50 -2.20 -12.13
CA GLU A 234 -11.95 -2.17 -11.99
C GLU A 234 -12.52 -0.94 -12.73
N GLY A 235 -13.35 -1.20 -13.74
CA GLY A 235 -13.95 -0.15 -14.57
C GLY A 235 -12.97 0.50 -15.55
N ARG A 236 -13.45 1.51 -16.28
CA ARG A 236 -12.68 2.24 -17.30
C ARG A 236 -12.62 3.75 -17.07
N THR A 237 -13.07 4.23 -15.91
CA THR A 237 -13.10 5.67 -15.61
C THR A 237 -11.88 6.12 -14.83
N ARG A 238 -11.43 5.32 -13.87
CA ARG A 238 -10.36 5.67 -12.93
C ARG A 238 -9.23 4.66 -12.95
N ALA A 239 -8.00 5.17 -12.93
CA ALA A 239 -6.80 4.36 -12.80
C ALA A 239 -5.91 4.85 -11.65
N TRP A 240 -5.27 3.90 -10.98
CA TRP A 240 -4.25 4.15 -9.97
C TRP A 240 -2.89 3.86 -10.58
N VAL A 241 -1.97 4.82 -10.49
CA VAL A 241 -0.59 4.68 -10.99
C VAL A 241 0.36 4.95 -9.84
N SER A 242 1.02 3.92 -9.35
CA SER A 242 2.09 4.08 -8.37
C SER A 242 3.31 4.69 -9.03
N ILE A 243 3.74 5.88 -8.59
CA ILE A 243 4.92 6.56 -9.14
C ILE A 243 6.17 6.35 -8.30
N MET A 244 5.98 5.99 -7.04
CA MET A 244 7.04 5.73 -6.08
C MET A 244 6.58 4.84 -4.93
N TYR A 245 7.51 4.25 -4.22
CA TYR A 245 7.27 3.40 -3.05
C TYR A 245 8.13 3.85 -1.88
N GLY A 246 7.65 3.64 -0.65
CA GLY A 246 8.37 3.95 0.58
C GLY A 246 8.36 5.43 0.95
N CYS A 247 9.00 5.76 2.09
CA CYS A 247 9.08 7.13 2.59
C CYS A 247 10.31 7.30 3.49
N ASN A 248 11.07 8.38 3.29
CA ASN A 248 12.26 8.71 4.07
C ASN A 248 11.98 9.71 5.20
N ASN A 249 10.73 10.07 5.45
CA ASN A 249 10.41 11.09 6.47
C ASN A 249 10.55 10.57 7.90
N PHE A 250 10.41 9.27 8.13
CA PHE A 250 10.52 8.64 9.46
C PHE A 250 9.80 9.41 10.57
N CYS A 251 8.62 9.97 10.26
CA CYS A 251 7.82 10.66 11.27
C CYS A 251 7.57 9.72 12.45
N SER A 252 7.74 10.23 13.68
CA SER A 252 7.80 9.45 14.92
C SER A 252 6.60 8.52 15.18
N TYR A 253 5.47 8.78 14.54
CA TYR A 253 4.23 7.99 14.65
C TYR A 253 3.98 7.06 13.44
N CYS A 254 4.84 7.10 12.39
CA CYS A 254 4.55 6.50 11.11
C CYS A 254 5.22 5.15 10.90
N ILE A 255 4.42 4.13 10.58
CA ILE A 255 4.91 2.77 10.30
C ILE A 255 5.42 2.60 8.85
N VAL A 256 5.12 3.55 7.95
CA VAL A 256 5.37 3.41 6.51
C VAL A 256 6.80 3.05 6.15
N PRO A 257 7.85 3.73 6.66
CA PRO A 257 9.23 3.37 6.35
C PRO A 257 9.58 1.91 6.68
N TYR A 258 8.95 1.37 7.71
CA TYR A 258 9.22 0.02 8.22
C TYR A 258 8.48 -1.09 7.45
N VAL A 259 7.36 -0.77 6.80
CA VAL A 259 6.56 -1.76 6.06
C VAL A 259 6.63 -1.58 4.54
N ARG A 260 6.98 -0.39 4.06
CA ARG A 260 7.13 -0.10 2.63
C ARG A 260 8.58 0.24 2.24
N GLY A 261 9.46 0.40 3.22
CA GLY A 261 10.88 0.69 3.02
C GLY A 261 11.17 2.14 2.69
N ARG A 262 12.40 2.39 2.22
CA ARG A 262 12.89 3.69 1.78
C ARG A 262 12.21 4.16 0.49
N GLU A 263 12.28 5.47 0.23
CA GLU A 263 11.78 6.06 -1.01
C GLU A 263 12.47 5.47 -2.23
N ARG A 264 11.67 5.06 -3.19
CA ARG A 264 12.09 4.51 -4.49
C ARG A 264 11.16 5.05 -5.56
N SER A 265 11.64 5.97 -6.37
CA SER A 265 10.92 6.54 -7.50
C SER A 265 11.01 5.62 -8.71
N ARG A 266 9.90 5.40 -9.39
CA ARG A 266 9.88 4.73 -10.69
C ARG A 266 10.51 5.63 -11.75
N ASP A 267 10.95 5.02 -12.83
CA ASP A 267 11.47 5.73 -13.98
C ASP A 267 10.39 6.64 -14.60
N PRO A 268 10.69 7.93 -14.88
CA PRO A 268 9.71 8.87 -15.44
C PRO A 268 9.13 8.40 -16.78
N GLU A 269 9.95 7.84 -17.66
CA GLU A 269 9.50 7.41 -18.99
C GLU A 269 8.49 6.25 -18.86
N ARG A 270 8.72 5.31 -17.94
CA ARG A 270 7.79 4.21 -17.66
C ARG A 270 6.43 4.71 -17.16
N ILE A 271 6.44 5.72 -16.30
CA ILE A 271 5.19 6.33 -15.80
C ILE A 271 4.47 7.06 -16.93
N ILE A 272 5.19 7.83 -17.75
CA ILE A 272 4.62 8.56 -18.89
C ILE A 272 4.00 7.57 -19.89
N ASP A 273 4.69 6.48 -20.21
CA ASP A 273 4.18 5.45 -21.13
C ASP A 273 2.94 4.75 -20.55
N GLU A 274 2.92 4.44 -19.26
CA GLU A 274 1.75 3.87 -18.60
C GLU A 274 0.55 4.82 -18.65
N VAL A 275 0.75 6.09 -18.32
CA VAL A 275 -0.32 7.11 -18.38
C VAL A 275 -0.80 7.33 -19.80
N ARG A 276 0.10 7.36 -20.80
CA ARG A 276 -0.27 7.47 -22.22
C ARG A 276 -1.15 6.28 -22.65
N GLY A 277 -0.78 5.07 -22.25
CA GLY A 277 -1.59 3.87 -22.49
C GLY A 277 -2.99 4.00 -21.88
N LEU A 278 -3.10 4.43 -20.62
CA LEU A 278 -4.37 4.61 -19.94
C LEU A 278 -5.27 5.67 -20.63
N VAL A 279 -4.69 6.79 -21.06
CA VAL A 279 -5.42 7.82 -21.80
C VAL A 279 -5.93 7.27 -23.14
N ALA A 280 -5.10 6.51 -23.86
CA ALA A 280 -5.48 5.85 -25.11
C ALA A 280 -6.60 4.80 -24.91
N GLU A 281 -6.61 4.10 -23.78
CA GLU A 281 -7.68 3.16 -23.38
C GLU A 281 -8.97 3.89 -22.94
N GLY A 282 -8.95 5.22 -22.80
CA GLY A 282 -10.11 6.05 -22.48
C GLY A 282 -10.35 6.31 -21.00
N PHE A 283 -9.37 6.03 -20.13
CA PHE A 283 -9.46 6.40 -18.72
C PHE A 283 -9.55 7.93 -18.56
N LYS A 284 -10.44 8.38 -17.66
CA LYS A 284 -10.75 9.80 -17.46
C LYS A 284 -10.13 10.41 -16.22
N GLU A 285 -9.82 9.61 -15.22
CA GLU A 285 -9.18 10.06 -13.99
C GLU A 285 -7.99 9.15 -13.66
N ILE A 286 -6.80 9.73 -13.61
CA ILE A 286 -5.56 9.03 -13.29
C ILE A 286 -5.02 9.60 -11.99
N THR A 287 -4.95 8.76 -10.96
CA THR A 287 -4.44 9.18 -9.66
C THR A 287 -3.04 8.61 -9.43
N LEU A 288 -2.07 9.51 -9.29
CA LEU A 288 -0.70 9.17 -8.98
C LEU A 288 -0.57 8.86 -7.49
N LEU A 289 0.02 7.71 -7.18
CA LEU A 289 0.17 7.19 -5.83
C LEU A 289 1.63 7.13 -5.40
N GLY A 290 1.83 7.40 -4.12
CA GLY A 290 3.07 7.23 -3.40
C GLY A 290 2.83 7.43 -1.90
N GLN A 291 3.85 7.25 -1.08
CA GLN A 291 3.74 7.51 0.36
C GLN A 291 4.13 8.95 0.71
N ASN A 292 4.86 9.62 -0.18
CA ASN A 292 5.13 11.06 -0.21
C ASN A 292 5.41 11.48 -1.66
N VAL A 293 4.36 11.73 -2.44
CA VAL A 293 4.50 11.99 -3.88
C VAL A 293 5.35 13.21 -4.22
N ASN A 294 5.41 14.21 -3.31
CA ASN A 294 6.19 15.42 -3.50
C ASN A 294 7.70 15.17 -3.45
N SER A 295 8.15 14.06 -2.87
CA SER A 295 9.57 13.70 -2.85
C SER A 295 10.01 12.88 -4.08
N TYR A 296 9.08 12.58 -4.99
CA TYR A 296 9.38 11.85 -6.21
C TYR A 296 10.59 12.48 -6.95
N GLY A 297 11.49 11.62 -7.38
CA GLY A 297 12.66 12.00 -8.16
C GLY A 297 13.90 12.32 -7.33
N LYS A 298 13.78 12.57 -6.01
CA LYS A 298 14.95 12.88 -5.16
C LYS A 298 15.99 11.77 -5.16
N ASP A 299 15.57 10.53 -5.20
CA ASP A 299 16.44 9.34 -5.25
C ASP A 299 16.94 9.01 -6.65
N LEU A 300 16.42 9.68 -7.69
CA LEU A 300 16.85 9.46 -9.07
C LEU A 300 18.23 10.05 -9.39
N GLY A 301 18.62 11.13 -8.71
CA GLY A 301 19.91 11.80 -8.92
C GLY A 301 20.06 12.50 -10.27
N ILE A 302 18.98 12.72 -11.01
CA ILE A 302 18.98 13.31 -12.36
C ILE A 302 18.41 14.73 -12.40
N GLY A 303 18.13 15.34 -11.24
CA GLY A 303 17.55 16.68 -11.18
C GLY A 303 16.09 16.76 -11.67
N TYR A 304 15.38 15.65 -11.73
CA TYR A 304 13.99 15.54 -12.16
C TYR A 304 13.10 15.34 -10.95
N ASP A 305 12.11 16.19 -10.75
CA ASP A 305 11.23 16.18 -9.57
C ASP A 305 9.77 15.89 -9.93
N PHE A 306 8.91 15.92 -8.92
CA PHE A 306 7.48 15.64 -9.09
C PHE A 306 6.78 16.68 -9.99
N ALA A 307 7.21 17.94 -9.94
CA ALA A 307 6.66 18.98 -10.81
C ALA A 307 7.04 18.74 -12.28
N ASP A 308 8.26 18.27 -12.55
CA ASP A 308 8.68 17.88 -13.90
C ASP A 308 7.85 16.72 -14.44
N LEU A 309 7.58 15.71 -13.59
CA LEU A 309 6.71 14.60 -13.97
C LEU A 309 5.30 15.07 -14.31
N LEU A 310 4.70 15.92 -13.47
CA LEU A 310 3.37 16.47 -13.75
C LEU A 310 3.34 17.29 -15.05
N ALA A 311 4.37 18.11 -15.29
CA ALA A 311 4.48 18.89 -16.52
C ALA A 311 4.60 17.98 -17.76
N ALA A 312 5.36 16.90 -17.67
CA ALA A 312 5.47 15.92 -18.76
C ALA A 312 4.15 15.17 -19.01
N LEU A 313 3.47 14.76 -17.95
CA LEU A 313 2.17 14.10 -18.05
C LEU A 313 1.09 15.02 -18.64
N ASP A 314 1.14 16.33 -18.35
CA ASP A 314 0.20 17.32 -18.90
C ASP A 314 0.32 17.51 -20.43
N GLN A 315 1.45 17.09 -21.04
CA GLN A 315 1.66 17.14 -22.49
C GLN A 315 1.01 15.98 -23.24
N ILE A 316 0.52 14.97 -22.55
CA ILE A 316 -0.19 13.86 -23.19
C ILE A 316 -1.53 14.36 -23.72
N GLU A 317 -1.80 14.19 -25.01
CA GLU A 317 -3.06 14.60 -25.60
C GLU A 317 -4.21 13.67 -25.15
N GLY A 318 -5.36 14.25 -24.81
CA GLY A 318 -6.56 13.51 -24.42
C GLY A 318 -7.48 14.29 -23.50
N ASP A 319 -8.59 13.67 -23.13
CA ASP A 319 -9.57 14.19 -22.18
C ASP A 319 -9.49 13.37 -20.88
N TYR A 320 -8.65 13.81 -19.96
CA TYR A 320 -8.41 13.13 -18.68
C TYR A 320 -8.01 14.13 -17.60
N LEU A 321 -8.07 13.68 -16.34
CA LEU A 321 -7.70 14.44 -15.16
C LEU A 321 -6.64 13.69 -14.37
N ILE A 322 -5.54 14.37 -14.02
CA ILE A 322 -4.51 13.85 -13.13
C ILE A 322 -4.80 14.30 -11.70
N ARG A 323 -4.81 13.37 -10.79
CA ARG A 323 -4.83 13.60 -9.35
C ARG A 323 -3.59 12.99 -8.70
N PHE A 324 -3.29 13.41 -7.50
CA PHE A 324 -2.26 12.77 -6.68
C PHE A 324 -2.61 12.88 -5.20
N MET A 325 -2.03 12.00 -4.39
CA MET A 325 -2.33 11.89 -2.98
C MET A 325 -1.04 11.71 -2.17
N SER A 326 -1.14 11.92 -0.86
CA SER A 326 -0.03 11.72 0.10
C SER A 326 1.11 12.72 -0.10
N SER A 327 0.76 14.01 -0.19
CA SER A 327 1.74 15.10 -0.21
C SER A 327 2.20 15.46 1.20
N GLN A 328 3.45 15.92 1.32
CA GLN A 328 4.03 16.41 2.57
C GLN A 328 4.33 17.91 2.45
N PRO A 329 3.92 18.75 3.42
CA PRO A 329 4.10 20.21 3.33
C PRO A 329 5.54 20.65 3.08
N LYS A 330 6.52 20.01 3.73
CA LYS A 330 7.94 20.36 3.58
C LYS A 330 8.50 20.13 2.18
N ASP A 331 7.85 19.26 1.40
CA ASP A 331 8.26 18.90 0.04
C ASP A 331 7.39 19.59 -1.03
N ALA A 332 6.43 20.43 -0.63
CA ALA A 332 5.59 21.21 -1.54
C ALA A 332 6.35 22.45 -2.03
N SER A 333 6.88 22.40 -3.26
CA SER A 333 7.65 23.47 -3.87
C SER A 333 6.78 24.50 -4.58
N HIS A 334 7.27 25.75 -4.74
CA HIS A 334 6.61 26.76 -5.59
C HIS A 334 6.49 26.28 -7.04
N LYS A 335 7.51 25.60 -7.56
CA LYS A 335 7.49 24.97 -8.90
C LYS A 335 6.29 24.04 -9.07
N LEU A 336 5.96 23.23 -8.05
CA LEU A 336 4.78 22.36 -8.07
C LEU A 336 3.49 23.17 -8.23
N PHE A 337 3.35 24.25 -7.48
CA PHE A 337 2.15 25.11 -7.56
C PHE A 337 2.05 25.83 -8.91
N ASP A 338 3.16 26.29 -9.46
CA ASP A 338 3.20 26.91 -10.78
C ASP A 338 2.78 25.94 -11.88
N VAL A 339 3.27 24.70 -11.85
CA VAL A 339 2.86 23.64 -12.77
C VAL A 339 1.38 23.31 -12.61
N MET A 340 0.88 23.15 -11.38
CA MET A 340 -0.55 22.89 -11.15
C MET A 340 -1.44 24.03 -11.66
N ALA A 341 -0.99 25.28 -11.52
CA ALA A 341 -1.74 26.45 -11.98
C ALA A 341 -1.78 26.54 -13.52
N ALA A 342 -0.69 26.19 -14.19
CA ALA A 342 -0.55 26.25 -15.64
C ALA A 342 -1.15 25.04 -16.38
N SER A 343 -1.26 23.90 -15.71
CA SER A 343 -1.67 22.64 -16.30
C SER A 343 -3.13 22.62 -16.73
N ARG A 344 -3.44 21.89 -17.82
CA ARG A 344 -4.79 21.62 -18.31
C ARG A 344 -5.39 20.37 -17.65
N HIS A 345 -4.57 19.37 -17.34
CA HIS A 345 -5.01 18.06 -16.92
C HIS A 345 -4.82 17.82 -15.41
N VAL A 346 -3.93 18.56 -14.73
CA VAL A 346 -3.75 18.40 -13.29
C VAL A 346 -4.89 19.05 -12.52
N ALA A 347 -5.55 18.26 -11.68
CA ALA A 347 -6.64 18.73 -10.82
C ALA A 347 -6.16 19.87 -9.90
N ARG A 348 -6.94 20.95 -9.82
CA ARG A 348 -6.68 22.06 -8.89
C ARG A 348 -7.10 21.71 -7.46
N GLN A 349 -6.63 20.55 -7.01
CA GLN A 349 -6.89 19.99 -5.70
C GLN A 349 -5.60 19.40 -5.13
N LEU A 350 -5.22 19.82 -3.94
CA LEU A 350 -4.02 19.36 -3.27
C LEU A 350 -4.39 18.70 -1.93
N HIS A 351 -4.08 17.42 -1.79
CA HIS A 351 -4.14 16.73 -0.50
C HIS A 351 -2.82 16.98 0.24
N LEU A 352 -2.81 17.95 1.14
CA LEU A 352 -1.63 18.41 1.87
C LEU A 352 -1.88 18.38 3.39
N PRO A 353 -1.71 17.24 4.06
CA PRO A 353 -1.90 17.13 5.49
C PRO A 353 -0.88 17.98 6.25
N VAL A 354 -1.35 19.00 6.98
CA VAL A 354 -0.49 19.91 7.75
C VAL A 354 0.03 19.31 9.06
N GLN A 355 -0.46 18.14 9.44
CA GLN A 355 -0.10 17.32 10.60
C GLN A 355 -0.37 18.03 11.96
N SER A 356 0.15 19.22 12.20
CA SER A 356 -0.09 20.02 13.39
C SER A 356 0.07 21.51 13.09
N GLY A 357 -0.72 22.35 13.78
CA GLY A 357 -0.52 23.80 13.79
C GLY A 357 0.46 24.27 14.88
N CYS A 358 1.18 23.38 15.54
CA CYS A 358 2.07 23.71 16.65
C CYS A 358 3.51 23.28 16.31
N ASP A 359 4.46 24.24 16.24
CA ASP A 359 5.87 23.99 15.92
C ASP A 359 6.54 23.00 16.86
N ARG A 360 6.19 23.03 18.16
CA ARG A 360 6.72 22.07 19.13
C ARG A 360 6.33 20.64 18.78
N VAL A 361 5.09 20.44 18.34
CA VAL A 361 4.61 19.12 17.90
C VAL A 361 5.28 18.72 16.60
N LEU A 362 5.35 19.63 15.62
CA LEU A 362 6.02 19.34 14.34
C LEU A 362 7.47 18.94 14.52
N ARG A 363 8.23 19.63 15.39
CA ARG A 363 9.61 19.25 15.72
C ARG A 363 9.71 17.88 16.41
N ALA A 364 8.72 17.52 17.25
CA ALA A 364 8.69 16.22 17.90
C ALA A 364 8.26 15.07 16.95
N MET A 365 7.71 15.43 15.80
CA MET A 365 7.29 14.47 14.78
C MET A 365 8.43 14.08 13.82
N ASN A 366 9.52 14.82 13.79
CA ASN A 366 10.69 14.73 12.91
C ASN A 366 10.51 15.49 11.60
#